data_f603ca1f54a41182574d13c1351f354a
#
_entry.id   f603ca1f54a41182574d13c1351f354a
#
_cell.length_a   1.000
_cell.length_b   1.000
_cell.length_c   1.000
_cell.angle_alpha   90.00
_cell.angle_beta   90.00
_cell.angle_gamma   90.00
#
_symmetry.space_group_name_H-M   'P 1'
#
loop_
_entity.id
_entity.type
_entity.pdbx_description
1 polymer ?
#
loop_
_entity_poly.entity_id
_entity_poly.type
_entity_poly.pdbx_seq_one_letter_code
_entity_poly.pdbx_strand_id
1 'polypeptide(L)'
;MSRLLATVAVVAVIVSSFAVNTKIALGHERRPVGPYTFVVGWINEPAYVNAANGLSLDVTDSSSLKPVEGLAKTLRAEVIVGGGAKKLSLDLSTDEEKPGHYEGSFIPTKTGDYIFHIFGDAGSTKVDERFESGPNTFDGVVSTDQLQFPDKVPASSDLAARLDSAQTLVTLAIVLAGVALLVSLGGLVMRRR
;
A
#
# COMPACT_ATOMS: atom_id res chain seq x y z
N MET A 1 -11.71 16.74 -54.22
CA MET A 1 -12.52 16.52 -53.03
C MET A 1 -12.04 15.27 -52.20
N SER A 2 -11.72 14.15 -52.81
CA SER A 2 -11.32 12.91 -52.10
C SER A 2 -10.02 13.03 -51.26
N ARG A 3 -9.00 13.77 -51.74
CA ARG A 3 -7.76 13.96 -51.02
C ARG A 3 -7.89 14.85 -49.78
N LEU A 4 -8.78 15.87 -49.82
CA LEU A 4 -9.07 16.74 -48.68
C LEU A 4 -9.80 15.98 -47.56
N LEU A 5 -10.76 15.10 -47.91
CA LEU A 5 -11.50 14.29 -46.98
C LEU A 5 -10.57 13.23 -46.31
N ALA A 6 -9.63 12.66 -47.05
CA ALA A 6 -8.65 11.75 -46.49
C ALA A 6 -7.68 12.43 -45.51
N THR A 7 -7.25 13.65 -45.79
CA THR A 7 -6.37 14.43 -44.91
C THR A 7 -7.11 14.81 -43.60
N VAL A 8 -8.38 15.24 -43.70
CA VAL A 8 -9.20 15.57 -42.51
C VAL A 8 -9.44 14.32 -41.63
N ALA A 9 -9.70 13.16 -42.25
CA ALA A 9 -9.89 11.92 -41.51
C ALA A 9 -8.61 11.49 -40.75
N VAL A 10 -7.43 11.61 -41.39
CA VAL A 10 -6.15 11.29 -40.73
C VAL A 10 -5.85 12.23 -39.56
N VAL A 11 -6.10 13.53 -39.71
CA VAL A 11 -5.92 14.49 -38.62
C VAL A 11 -6.88 14.24 -37.47
N ALA A 12 -8.15 13.87 -37.75
CA ALA A 12 -9.14 13.52 -36.72
C ALA A 12 -8.72 12.25 -35.94
N VAL A 13 -8.16 11.24 -36.60
CA VAL A 13 -7.65 10.02 -35.93
C VAL A 13 -6.44 10.34 -35.05
N ILE A 14 -5.53 11.22 -35.51
CA ILE A 14 -4.35 11.61 -34.72
C ILE A 14 -4.78 12.41 -33.48
N VAL A 15 -5.73 13.34 -33.61
CA VAL A 15 -6.24 14.13 -32.48
C VAL A 15 -6.98 13.23 -31.46
N SER A 16 -7.72 12.23 -31.92
CA SER A 16 -8.40 11.26 -31.04
C SER A 16 -7.42 10.36 -30.28
N SER A 17 -6.22 10.12 -30.82
CA SER A 17 -5.18 9.30 -30.17
C SER A 17 -4.49 10.03 -29.01
N PHE A 18 -4.62 11.35 -28.91
CA PHE A 18 -4.08 12.18 -27.81
C PHE A 18 -5.07 12.41 -26.66
N ALA A 19 -6.23 11.75 -26.64
CA ALA A 19 -7.04 11.64 -25.44
C ALA A 19 -6.30 10.75 -24.42
N VAL A 20 -5.15 11.22 -23.96
CA VAL A 20 -4.40 10.62 -22.82
C VAL A 20 -5.36 10.71 -21.63
N ASN A 21 -5.83 9.55 -21.16
CA ASN A 21 -6.44 9.45 -19.84
C ASN A 21 -5.35 9.82 -18.82
N THR A 22 -5.17 11.11 -18.57
CA THR A 22 -4.43 11.57 -17.42
C THR A 22 -5.25 11.17 -16.20
N LYS A 23 -4.86 10.06 -15.57
CA LYS A 23 -5.33 9.74 -14.23
C LYS A 23 -4.85 10.90 -13.35
N ILE A 24 -5.79 11.70 -12.87
CA ILE A 24 -5.50 12.66 -11.81
C ILE A 24 -5.21 11.80 -10.60
N ALA A 25 -3.94 11.68 -10.21
CA ALA A 25 -3.58 11.12 -8.91
C ALA A 25 -4.15 12.08 -7.87
N LEU A 26 -5.25 11.70 -7.24
CA LEU A 26 -5.80 12.38 -6.08
C LEU A 26 -4.99 11.87 -4.89
N GLY A 27 -4.11 12.72 -4.34
CA GLY A 27 -3.30 12.36 -3.17
C GLY A 27 -4.12 12.05 -1.92
N HIS A 28 -5.40 12.48 -1.88
CA HIS A 28 -6.30 12.27 -0.75
C HIS A 28 -7.73 12.03 -1.22
N GLU A 29 -8.44 11.16 -0.53
CA GLU A 29 -9.88 10.95 -0.73
C GLU A 29 -10.68 11.91 0.15
N ARG A 30 -11.59 12.66 -0.48
CA ARG A 30 -12.55 13.53 0.21
C ARG A 30 -13.93 12.89 0.25
N ARG A 31 -14.49 12.73 1.46
CA ARG A 31 -15.80 12.09 1.64
C ARG A 31 -16.63 12.83 2.71
N PRO A 32 -17.95 13.05 2.49
CA PRO A 32 -18.85 13.49 3.55
C PRO A 32 -19.13 12.35 4.55
N VAL A 33 -19.04 12.64 5.85
CA VAL A 33 -19.31 11.73 6.96
C VAL A 33 -20.23 12.43 7.97
N GLY A 34 -21.53 12.22 7.84
CA GLY A 34 -22.55 12.98 8.57
C GLY A 34 -22.44 14.50 8.28
N PRO A 35 -22.34 15.35 9.32
CA PRO A 35 -22.18 16.79 9.14
C PRO A 35 -20.73 17.22 8.83
N TYR A 36 -19.81 16.28 8.71
CA TYR A 36 -18.38 16.54 8.51
C TYR A 36 -17.91 16.15 7.12
N THR A 37 -16.81 16.73 6.71
CA THR A 37 -16.03 16.30 5.53
C THR A 37 -14.70 15.74 6.02
N PHE A 38 -14.43 14.49 5.68
CA PHE A 38 -13.15 13.82 5.92
C PHE A 38 -12.31 13.88 4.65
N VAL A 39 -11.02 14.19 4.81
CA VAL A 39 -10.02 14.12 3.76
C VAL A 39 -8.92 13.17 4.24
N VAL A 40 -8.78 12.04 3.57
CA VAL A 40 -7.94 10.93 4.01
C VAL A 40 -6.92 10.55 2.95
N GLY A 41 -5.68 10.35 3.36
CA GLY A 41 -4.58 9.90 2.51
C GLY A 41 -3.35 9.53 3.33
N TRP A 42 -2.21 9.55 2.69
CA TRP A 42 -0.92 9.35 3.33
C TRP A 42 -0.38 10.66 3.90
N ILE A 43 0.42 10.58 4.99
CA ILE A 43 1.15 11.75 5.51
C ILE A 43 2.12 12.29 4.46
N ASN A 44 2.82 11.39 3.77
CA ASN A 44 3.75 11.72 2.70
C ASN A 44 3.41 10.95 1.42
N GLU A 45 3.36 11.63 0.29
CA GLU A 45 3.08 11.04 -1.01
C GLU A 45 4.20 11.30 -2.01
N PRO A 46 4.54 10.30 -2.81
CA PRO A 46 4.04 8.91 -2.78
C PRO A 46 4.50 8.14 -1.54
N ALA A 47 3.65 7.20 -1.08
CA ALA A 47 4.00 6.34 0.04
C ALA A 47 4.98 5.24 -0.41
N TYR A 48 6.15 5.19 0.22
CA TYR A 48 7.19 4.20 -0.10
C TYR A 48 7.27 3.09 0.94
N VAL A 49 7.52 1.87 0.46
CA VAL A 49 7.79 0.72 1.33
C VAL A 49 9.05 0.97 2.18
N ASN A 50 9.00 0.57 3.47
CA ASN A 50 10.06 0.74 4.47
C ASN A 50 10.45 2.20 4.79
N ALA A 51 9.64 3.17 4.40
CA ALA A 51 9.76 4.56 4.81
C ALA A 51 8.71 4.90 5.87
N ALA A 52 9.06 5.77 6.82
CA ALA A 52 8.10 6.26 7.80
C ALA A 52 6.98 7.05 7.08
N ASN A 53 5.73 6.68 7.37
CA ASN A 53 4.53 7.28 6.79
C ASN A 53 3.34 7.03 7.72
N GLY A 54 2.10 7.18 7.25
CA GLY A 54 0.92 6.92 8.05
C GLY A 54 -0.36 7.48 7.44
N LEU A 55 -1.41 7.39 8.23
CA LEU A 55 -2.69 8.03 7.96
C LEU A 55 -2.57 9.54 8.17
N SER A 56 -3.00 10.30 7.17
CA SER A 56 -3.34 11.73 7.24
C SER A 56 -4.86 11.86 7.19
N LEU A 57 -5.45 12.53 8.16
CA LEU A 57 -6.89 12.77 8.26
C LEU A 57 -7.16 14.23 8.60
N ASP A 58 -7.80 14.95 7.69
CA ASP A 58 -8.35 16.28 7.97
C ASP A 58 -9.86 16.19 8.15
N VAL A 59 -10.39 16.82 9.19
CA VAL A 59 -11.82 16.87 9.48
C VAL A 59 -12.30 18.31 9.56
N THR A 60 -13.30 18.64 8.73
CA THR A 60 -13.96 19.94 8.73
C THR A 60 -15.47 19.78 8.90
N ASP A 61 -16.11 20.72 9.55
CA ASP A 61 -17.57 20.86 9.54
C ASP A 61 -18.02 21.30 8.14
N SER A 62 -18.93 20.54 7.53
CA SER A 62 -19.32 20.73 6.13
C SER A 62 -20.08 22.04 5.88
N SER A 63 -20.72 22.60 6.92
CA SER A 63 -21.52 23.82 6.80
C SER A 63 -20.71 25.09 7.02
N SER A 64 -19.84 25.09 8.03
CA SER A 64 -19.03 26.25 8.41
C SER A 64 -17.64 26.25 7.80
N LEU A 65 -17.20 25.12 7.24
CA LEU A 65 -15.86 24.84 6.74
C LEU A 65 -14.76 25.03 7.79
N LYS A 66 -15.12 25.01 9.06
CA LYS A 66 -14.17 25.13 10.15
C LYS A 66 -13.57 23.76 10.49
N PRO A 67 -12.28 23.70 10.87
CA PRO A 67 -11.67 22.49 11.37
C PRO A 67 -12.36 21.98 12.63
N VAL A 68 -12.42 20.67 12.79
CA VAL A 68 -13.02 20.00 13.95
C VAL A 68 -11.91 19.42 14.80
N GLU A 69 -11.72 19.96 15.99
CA GLU A 69 -10.66 19.57 16.92
C GLU A 69 -11.12 18.55 17.96
N GLY A 70 -10.15 17.91 18.64
CA GLY A 70 -10.40 17.04 19.80
C GLY A 70 -10.83 15.62 19.46
N LEU A 71 -10.96 15.25 18.18
CA LEU A 71 -11.44 13.94 17.76
C LEU A 71 -10.45 12.79 18.03
N ALA A 72 -9.16 13.06 18.24
CA ALA A 72 -8.19 12.02 18.62
C ALA A 72 -8.55 11.28 19.91
N LYS A 73 -9.39 11.88 20.76
CA LYS A 73 -9.86 11.25 22.01
C LYS A 73 -11.01 10.27 21.79
N THR A 74 -11.79 10.44 20.74
CA THR A 74 -13.05 9.72 20.49
C THR A 74 -13.04 8.90 19.21
N LEU A 75 -12.25 9.28 18.20
CA LEU A 75 -11.98 8.46 17.03
C LEU A 75 -10.85 7.45 17.29
N ARG A 76 -10.92 6.37 16.58
CA ARG A 76 -9.89 5.34 16.47
C ARG A 76 -9.60 5.10 15.01
N ALA A 77 -8.38 4.69 14.71
CA ALA A 77 -7.99 4.31 13.36
C ALA A 77 -7.24 2.98 13.37
N GLU A 78 -7.41 2.23 12.30
CA GLU A 78 -6.60 1.06 12.01
C GLU A 78 -6.20 1.06 10.54
N VAL A 79 -5.00 0.59 10.25
CA VAL A 79 -4.57 0.29 8.89
C VAL A 79 -4.75 -1.20 8.62
N ILE A 80 -5.26 -1.52 7.44
CA ILE A 80 -5.60 -2.88 7.01
C ILE A 80 -4.91 -3.16 5.68
N VAL A 81 -4.35 -4.36 5.52
CA VAL A 81 -3.68 -4.79 4.30
C VAL A 81 -3.98 -6.27 3.99
N GLY A 82 -3.83 -6.65 2.72
CA GLY A 82 -3.98 -8.04 2.29
C GLY A 82 -5.43 -8.55 2.39
N GLY A 83 -6.40 -7.75 1.96
CA GLY A 83 -7.82 -8.12 1.97
C GLY A 83 -8.39 -8.35 3.37
N GLY A 84 -7.84 -7.66 4.39
CA GLY A 84 -8.30 -7.80 5.78
C GLY A 84 -7.47 -8.76 6.63
N ALA A 85 -6.46 -9.42 6.05
CA ALA A 85 -5.67 -10.45 6.74
C ALA A 85 -4.78 -9.90 7.86
N LYS A 86 -4.36 -8.63 7.76
CA LYS A 86 -3.52 -7.97 8.76
C LYS A 86 -4.06 -6.59 9.08
N LYS A 87 -4.08 -6.26 10.37
CA LYS A 87 -4.53 -4.98 10.91
C LYS A 87 -3.54 -4.47 11.94
N LEU A 88 -3.39 -3.15 11.99
CA LEU A 88 -2.62 -2.44 13.00
C LEU A 88 -3.46 -1.25 13.48
N SER A 89 -3.70 -1.16 14.78
CA SER A 89 -4.31 0.03 15.38
C SER A 89 -3.32 1.19 15.36
N LEU A 90 -3.81 2.37 15.01
CA LEU A 90 -3.03 3.60 14.94
C LEU A 90 -3.43 4.53 16.08
N ASP A 91 -2.45 5.04 16.79
CA ASP A 91 -2.65 6.12 17.75
C ASP A 91 -2.74 7.44 16.99
N LEU A 92 -3.88 8.12 17.10
CA LEU A 92 -4.08 9.41 16.46
C LEU A 92 -3.42 10.52 17.26
N SER A 93 -2.47 11.20 16.66
CA SER A 93 -1.88 12.45 17.16
C SER A 93 -2.51 13.67 16.50
N THR A 94 -2.40 14.81 17.13
CA THR A 94 -2.85 16.12 16.62
C THR A 94 -1.64 17.00 16.36
N ASP A 95 -1.75 17.88 15.36
CA ASP A 95 -0.78 18.93 15.09
C ASP A 95 -1.36 20.25 15.62
N GLU A 96 -0.67 20.91 16.57
CA GLU A 96 -1.13 22.18 17.14
C GLU A 96 -1.12 23.33 16.11
N GLU A 97 -0.30 23.21 15.06
CA GLU A 97 -0.22 24.19 14.00
C GLU A 97 -1.29 23.98 12.91
N LYS A 98 -1.94 22.81 12.90
CA LYS A 98 -2.97 22.43 11.93
C LYS A 98 -4.26 21.94 12.62
N PRO A 99 -5.10 22.85 13.08
CA PRO A 99 -6.38 22.46 13.72
C PRO A 99 -7.21 21.53 12.82
N GLY A 100 -7.79 20.47 13.41
CA GLY A 100 -8.61 19.50 12.68
C GLY A 100 -7.82 18.47 11.86
N HIS A 101 -6.48 18.51 11.93
CA HIS A 101 -5.59 17.53 11.35
C HIS A 101 -5.18 16.46 12.36
N TYR A 102 -5.21 15.20 11.91
CA TYR A 102 -4.87 14.02 12.72
C TYR A 102 -3.95 13.11 11.93
N GLU A 103 -2.95 12.55 12.59
CA GLU A 103 -2.01 11.61 11.99
C GLU A 103 -1.94 10.31 12.78
N GLY A 104 -1.78 9.19 12.05
CA GLY A 104 -1.51 7.88 12.65
C GLY A 104 -0.31 7.25 11.97
N SER A 105 0.88 7.36 12.61
CA SER A 105 2.16 6.98 12.01
C SER A 105 2.43 5.48 12.07
N PHE A 106 3.00 4.92 10.99
CA PHE A 106 3.55 3.57 10.92
C PHE A 106 4.55 3.45 9.74
N ILE A 107 5.20 2.29 9.61
CA ILE A 107 6.07 2.01 8.48
C ILE A 107 5.42 0.91 7.63
N PRO A 108 4.95 1.20 6.41
CA PRO A 108 4.45 0.18 5.50
C PRO A 108 5.61 -0.71 5.02
N THR A 109 5.51 -2.02 5.22
CA THR A 109 6.55 -3.00 4.87
C THR A 109 6.22 -3.82 3.64
N LYS A 110 5.10 -3.53 2.97
CA LYS A 110 4.64 -4.21 1.77
C LYS A 110 4.10 -3.20 0.76
N THR A 111 4.39 -3.39 -0.51
CA THR A 111 3.79 -2.63 -1.61
C THR A 111 2.35 -3.07 -1.87
N GLY A 112 1.56 -2.19 -2.50
CA GLY A 112 0.16 -2.45 -2.87
C GLY A 112 -0.84 -1.62 -2.07
N ASP A 113 -2.10 -2.05 -2.11
CA ASP A 113 -3.20 -1.28 -1.56
C ASP A 113 -3.36 -1.46 -0.05
N TYR A 114 -3.75 -0.37 0.60
CA TYR A 114 -4.00 -0.25 2.03
C TYR A 114 -5.37 0.37 2.26
N ILE A 115 -5.99 0.01 3.38
CA ILE A 115 -7.26 0.57 3.82
C ILE A 115 -7.01 1.27 5.15
N PHE A 116 -7.42 2.53 5.27
CA PHE A 116 -7.57 3.22 6.54
C PHE A 116 -9.01 3.08 7.01
N HIS A 117 -9.22 2.41 8.13
CA HIS A 117 -10.51 2.27 8.78
C HIS A 117 -10.58 3.20 9.98
N ILE A 118 -11.48 4.17 9.92
CA ILE A 118 -11.67 5.20 10.93
C ILE A 118 -13.02 4.96 11.58
N PHE A 119 -13.06 4.80 12.90
CA PHE A 119 -14.28 4.46 13.64
C PHE A 119 -14.33 5.13 15.01
N GLY A 120 -15.53 5.23 15.59
CA GLY A 120 -15.77 5.86 16.89
C GLY A 120 -16.77 6.99 16.79
N ASP A 121 -16.52 8.08 17.51
CA ASP A 121 -17.43 9.22 17.61
C ASP A 121 -16.79 10.52 17.14
N ALA A 122 -17.43 11.21 16.17
CA ALA A 122 -17.13 12.59 15.84
C ALA A 122 -18.28 13.48 16.35
N GLY A 123 -18.08 14.09 17.50
CA GLY A 123 -19.16 14.76 18.22
C GLY A 123 -20.30 13.79 18.57
N SER A 124 -21.49 14.03 18.06
CA SER A 124 -22.65 13.13 18.21
C SER A 124 -22.79 12.11 17.07
N THR A 125 -21.92 12.14 16.06
CA THR A 125 -22.00 11.31 14.88
C THR A 125 -21.16 10.05 15.06
N LYS A 126 -21.78 8.87 14.89
CA LYS A 126 -21.06 7.61 14.82
C LYS A 126 -20.33 7.52 13.48
N VAL A 127 -19.05 7.17 13.52
CA VAL A 127 -18.17 6.99 12.38
C VAL A 127 -17.80 5.51 12.29
N ASP A 128 -17.88 4.95 11.10
CA ASP A 128 -17.38 3.60 10.74
C ASP A 128 -17.10 3.60 9.25
N GLU A 129 -15.95 4.22 8.86
CA GLU A 129 -15.63 4.52 7.47
C GLU A 129 -14.32 3.85 7.06
N ARG A 130 -14.30 3.32 5.84
CA ARG A 130 -13.12 2.70 5.22
C ARG A 130 -12.71 3.48 3.99
N PHE A 131 -11.47 3.91 3.98
CA PHE A 131 -10.83 4.63 2.88
C PHE A 131 -9.76 3.72 2.29
N GLU A 132 -9.96 3.30 1.04
CA GLU A 132 -9.09 2.35 0.37
C GLU A 132 -8.26 3.05 -0.70
N SER A 133 -6.96 2.75 -0.75
CA SER A 133 -6.10 3.22 -1.83
C SER A 133 -6.54 2.64 -3.18
N GLY A 134 -6.46 3.45 -4.23
CA GLY A 134 -6.89 3.03 -5.56
C GLY A 134 -6.91 4.16 -6.59
N PRO A 135 -7.35 3.87 -7.81
CA PRO A 135 -7.22 4.79 -8.95
C PRO A 135 -7.94 6.14 -8.82
N ASN A 136 -8.92 6.24 -7.92
CA ASN A 136 -9.76 7.42 -7.74
C ASN A 136 -9.71 8.00 -6.32
N THR A 137 -8.79 7.50 -5.50
CA THR A 137 -8.59 7.89 -4.11
C THR A 137 -7.13 8.32 -3.91
N PHE A 138 -6.44 7.80 -2.94
CA PHE A 138 -4.99 7.99 -2.75
C PHE A 138 -4.24 6.76 -3.25
N ASP A 139 -2.98 6.93 -3.66
CA ASP A 139 -2.20 5.83 -4.22
C ASP A 139 -1.82 4.78 -3.16
N GLY A 140 -1.59 3.54 -3.60
CA GLY A 140 -1.03 2.48 -2.77
C GLY A 140 0.46 2.70 -2.49
N VAL A 141 1.02 1.85 -1.61
CA VAL A 141 2.46 1.87 -1.29
C VAL A 141 3.27 1.34 -2.46
N VAL A 142 4.29 2.10 -2.88
CA VAL A 142 5.16 1.76 -4.01
C VAL A 142 6.56 1.32 -3.57
N SER A 143 7.28 0.63 -4.47
CA SER A 143 8.67 0.23 -4.24
C SER A 143 9.61 1.44 -4.25
N THR A 144 10.68 1.36 -3.44
CA THR A 144 11.79 2.32 -3.47
C THR A 144 12.81 2.07 -4.58
N ASP A 145 12.64 1.01 -5.38
CA ASP A 145 13.66 0.57 -6.36
C ASP A 145 14.08 1.65 -7.37
N GLN A 146 13.14 2.55 -7.73
CA GLN A 146 13.43 3.63 -8.67
C GLN A 146 14.20 4.80 -8.06
N LEU A 147 14.24 4.88 -6.72
CA LEU A 147 14.90 5.96 -5.99
C LEU A 147 16.30 5.56 -5.50
N GLN A 148 16.63 4.27 -5.56
CA GLN A 148 17.89 3.76 -5.04
C GLN A 148 19.07 4.11 -5.97
N PHE A 149 20.10 4.75 -5.42
CA PHE A 149 21.34 5.14 -6.10
C PHE A 149 22.51 5.12 -5.10
N PRO A 150 23.74 4.72 -5.48
CA PRO A 150 24.14 4.18 -6.80
C PRO A 150 23.72 2.73 -7.05
N ASP A 151 23.53 1.94 -5.99
CA ASP A 151 23.24 0.52 -6.07
C ASP A 151 21.82 0.22 -5.58
N LYS A 152 21.17 -0.77 -6.20
CA LYS A 152 19.87 -1.28 -5.75
C LYS A 152 20.07 -2.29 -4.63
N VAL A 153 19.41 -2.05 -3.50
CA VAL A 153 19.39 -2.97 -2.36
C VAL A 153 18.14 -3.87 -2.47
N PRO A 154 18.29 -5.20 -2.52
CA PRO A 154 17.14 -6.10 -2.56
C PRO A 154 16.22 -5.89 -1.37
N ALA A 155 14.91 -6.00 -1.58
CA ALA A 155 13.95 -5.95 -0.49
C ALA A 155 14.21 -7.07 0.51
N SER A 156 13.95 -6.84 1.80
CA SER A 156 14.11 -7.86 2.85
C SER A 156 13.26 -9.10 2.60
N SER A 157 12.08 -8.96 1.98
CA SER A 157 11.24 -10.06 1.52
C SER A 157 11.93 -10.95 0.48
N ASP A 158 12.67 -10.35 -0.44
CA ASP A 158 13.37 -11.09 -1.51
C ASP A 158 14.57 -11.85 -0.94
N LEU A 159 15.27 -11.24 0.02
CA LEU A 159 16.34 -11.91 0.75
C LEU A 159 15.82 -13.09 1.58
N ALA A 160 14.70 -12.93 2.27
CA ALA A 160 14.04 -14.01 3.01
C ALA A 160 13.63 -15.16 2.07
N ALA A 161 12.99 -14.86 0.94
CA ALA A 161 12.61 -15.87 -0.06
C ALA A 161 13.81 -16.64 -0.64
N ARG A 162 14.93 -15.95 -0.88
CA ARG A 162 16.19 -16.58 -1.34
C ARG A 162 16.80 -17.48 -0.27
N LEU A 163 16.76 -17.06 0.99
CA LEU A 163 17.21 -17.87 2.13
C LEU A 163 16.38 -19.14 2.28
N ASP A 164 15.05 -19.05 2.23
CA ASP A 164 14.14 -20.19 2.30
C ASP A 164 14.39 -21.18 1.14
N SER A 165 14.59 -20.66 -0.05
CA SER A 165 14.93 -21.48 -1.22
C SER A 165 16.28 -22.20 -1.05
N ALA A 166 17.29 -21.49 -0.55
CA ALA A 166 18.60 -22.07 -0.28
C ALA A 166 18.55 -23.16 0.81
N GLN A 167 17.80 -22.93 1.90
CA GLN A 167 17.58 -23.92 2.95
C GLN A 167 16.89 -25.17 2.44
N THR A 168 15.88 -25.00 1.57
CA THR A 168 15.17 -26.13 0.94
C THR A 168 16.11 -26.98 0.10
N LEU A 169 16.97 -26.34 -0.72
CA LEU A 169 17.96 -27.05 -1.54
C LEU A 169 18.99 -27.80 -0.68
N VAL A 170 19.49 -27.18 0.39
CA VAL A 170 20.42 -27.82 1.34
C VAL A 170 19.76 -29.02 2.01
N THR A 171 18.53 -28.88 2.47
CA THR A 171 17.78 -30.00 3.08
C THR A 171 17.60 -31.15 2.11
N LEU A 172 17.22 -30.87 0.87
CA LEU A 172 17.08 -31.88 -0.17
C LEU A 172 18.42 -32.59 -0.46
N ALA A 173 19.51 -31.83 -0.54
CA ALA A 173 20.85 -32.39 -0.76
C ALA A 173 21.28 -33.34 0.39
N ILE A 174 21.00 -32.95 1.64
CA ILE A 174 21.29 -33.78 2.81
C ILE A 174 20.48 -35.08 2.79
N VAL A 175 19.19 -35.02 2.47
CA VAL A 175 18.33 -36.21 2.35
C VAL A 175 18.83 -37.13 1.25
N LEU A 176 19.16 -36.62 0.08
CA LEU A 176 19.68 -37.40 -1.03
C LEU A 176 21.03 -38.07 -0.69
N ALA A 177 21.93 -37.32 -0.03
CA ALA A 177 23.20 -37.87 0.44
C ALA A 177 23.01 -39.00 1.46
N GLY A 178 22.06 -38.81 2.39
CA GLY A 178 21.71 -39.86 3.37
C GLY A 178 21.17 -41.13 2.72
N VAL A 179 20.28 -40.99 1.74
CA VAL A 179 19.76 -42.12 0.97
C VAL A 179 20.88 -42.84 0.20
N ALA A 180 21.75 -42.09 -0.50
CA ALA A 180 22.87 -42.64 -1.22
C ALA A 180 23.84 -43.44 -0.31
N LEU A 181 24.09 -42.90 0.89
CA LEU A 181 24.92 -43.59 1.91
C LEU A 181 24.29 -44.92 2.38
N LEU A 182 23.00 -44.92 2.62
CA LEU A 182 22.27 -46.14 3.05
C LEU A 182 22.29 -47.21 1.94
N VAL A 183 22.07 -46.80 0.67
CA VAL A 183 22.13 -47.70 -0.48
C VAL A 183 23.53 -48.29 -0.64
N SER A 184 24.60 -47.47 -0.50
CA SER A 184 25.98 -47.92 -0.61
C SER A 184 26.36 -48.90 0.50
N LEU A 185 25.94 -48.65 1.74
CA LEU A 185 26.15 -49.56 2.88
C LEU A 185 25.40 -50.87 2.70
N GLY A 186 24.14 -50.83 2.25
CA GLY A 186 23.34 -52.02 1.95
C GLY A 186 23.97 -52.88 0.86
N GLY A 187 24.47 -52.28 -0.22
CA GLY A 187 25.18 -52.96 -1.28
C GLY A 187 26.49 -53.65 -0.81
N LEU A 188 27.21 -52.98 0.11
CA LEU A 188 28.43 -53.55 0.68
C LEU A 188 28.15 -54.80 1.56
N VAL A 189 27.07 -54.76 2.35
CA VAL A 189 26.63 -55.90 3.17
C VAL A 189 26.18 -57.08 2.32
N MET A 190 25.44 -56.87 1.26
CA MET A 190 24.99 -57.93 0.35
C MET A 190 26.14 -58.57 -0.43
N ARG A 191 27.21 -57.86 -0.72
CA ARG A 191 28.39 -58.39 -1.43
C ARG A 191 29.28 -59.25 -0.55
N ARG A 192 29.12 -59.22 0.78
CA ARG A 192 29.89 -60.02 1.74
C ARG A 192 29.20 -61.32 2.13
N ARG A 193 27.99 -61.55 1.65
CA ARG A 193 27.28 -62.83 1.76
C ARG A 193 27.40 -63.61 0.44
#